data_ef8ebf1f58ef99ef185dc91b52e2a7f5
#
_entry.id   ef8ebf1f58ef99ef185dc91b52e2a7f5
#
_cell.length_a   1.000
_cell.length_b   1.000
_cell.length_c   1.000
_cell.angle_alpha   90.00
_cell.angle_beta   90.00
_cell.angle_gamma   90.00
#
_symmetry.space_group_name_H-M   'P 1'
#
loop_
_entity.id
_entity.type
_entity.pdbx_description
1 polymer ?
#
loop_
_entity_poly.entity_id
_entity_poly.type
_entity_poly.pdbx_seq_one_letter_code
_entity_poly.pdbx_strand_id
1 'polypeptide(L)'
;MSHDYSNIAREILQNLGGSDNLEQAAHCVTRLRLALKDPSLVNGSALNQVDLVKGSFFTGGLFQIVIGPGEVEKVYAALREQTGLAAATIADVKKKGADKTNAMQRLVRVFSDVFMPILPALIIAGLLMGINNLMGAKGMFIEGQTLLEAYPNLDGLWSLINLMANTSFVFLPALVGWSAAKRFGGSEILGIVLGLMLVHPDLLNAWNYGKAVAGLDGQSLPYFDILGWFQIEKVGYQGQILPILMAAYVMSMIEKWLRARVPNAIQLLVVPITTIVVTGVLALAIIGPVTRHLGILITEGVVTLFDLAPMVGGAIFGLLYAPLVITGMHHMFLAVDLQLISTQGGTFIWPMIVMSNLAQGSAALGVFYMSRNARDKSMASTSAISAYFGITEPAMFGVNLRFKFPFYAALLGSALGSIFLSLNKVQASAIGVGGLPGFISIVPQSIAMFVIGMVIAIVVPFVLTCGLSMKIVRPGYRVA
;
A
#
# COMPACT_ATOMS: atom_id res chain seq x y z
N MET A 1 -25.27 -21.19 -15.28
CA MET A 1 -26.09 -21.68 -14.17
C MET A 1 -26.43 -20.48 -13.30
N SER A 2 -27.71 -20.23 -13.04
CA SER A 2 -28.10 -19.14 -12.13
C SER A 2 -27.85 -19.64 -10.70
N HIS A 3 -26.96 -18.93 -9.97
CA HIS A 3 -26.75 -19.23 -8.55
C HIS A 3 -27.97 -18.81 -7.74
N ASP A 4 -28.35 -19.60 -6.75
CA ASP A 4 -29.38 -19.25 -5.77
C ASP A 4 -28.76 -18.38 -4.68
N TYR A 5 -28.72 -17.06 -4.91
CA TYR A 5 -28.13 -16.10 -3.98
C TYR A 5 -28.83 -16.05 -2.64
N SER A 6 -30.13 -16.38 -2.59
CA SER A 6 -30.89 -16.44 -1.33
C SER A 6 -30.43 -17.60 -0.45
N ASN A 7 -30.19 -18.77 -1.05
CA ASN A 7 -29.66 -19.92 -0.33
C ASN A 7 -28.21 -19.66 0.12
N ILE A 8 -27.37 -19.10 -0.74
CA ILE A 8 -25.98 -18.74 -0.42
C ILE A 8 -25.94 -17.75 0.77
N ALA A 9 -26.77 -16.72 0.76
CA ALA A 9 -26.84 -15.76 1.87
C ALA A 9 -27.27 -16.43 3.18
N ARG A 10 -28.22 -17.36 3.12
CA ARG A 10 -28.68 -18.14 4.29
C ARG A 10 -27.56 -19.01 4.87
N GLU A 11 -26.84 -19.73 4.02
CA GLU A 11 -25.70 -20.55 4.44
C GLU A 11 -24.60 -19.69 5.05
N ILE A 12 -24.32 -18.51 4.47
CA ILE A 12 -23.37 -17.55 5.04
C ILE A 12 -23.83 -17.13 6.44
N LEU A 13 -25.09 -16.72 6.62
CA LEU A 13 -25.61 -16.29 7.91
C LEU A 13 -25.54 -17.40 8.96
N GLN A 14 -25.91 -18.62 8.60
CA GLN A 14 -25.83 -19.78 9.52
C GLN A 14 -24.38 -19.99 10.00
N ASN A 15 -23.41 -19.90 9.10
CA ASN A 15 -22.00 -20.11 9.43
C ASN A 15 -21.34 -18.89 10.11
N LEU A 16 -22.00 -17.73 10.14
CA LEU A 16 -21.59 -16.56 10.93
C LEU A 16 -22.09 -16.61 12.38
N GLY A 17 -22.87 -17.61 12.77
CA GLY A 17 -23.51 -17.70 14.08
C GLY A 17 -24.94 -17.13 14.11
N GLY A 18 -25.61 -17.04 12.94
CA GLY A 18 -26.96 -16.53 12.78
C GLY A 18 -27.05 -15.04 12.46
N SER A 19 -28.24 -14.59 12.06
CA SER A 19 -28.52 -13.17 11.75
C SER A 19 -28.25 -12.24 12.94
N ASP A 20 -28.48 -12.70 14.15
CA ASP A 20 -28.35 -11.94 15.38
C ASP A 20 -26.89 -11.58 15.71
N ASN A 21 -25.92 -12.34 15.19
CA ASN A 21 -24.50 -12.06 15.33
C ASN A 21 -24.01 -11.00 14.34
N LEU A 22 -24.77 -10.66 13.31
CA LEU A 22 -24.43 -9.68 12.31
C LEU A 22 -24.92 -8.28 12.73
N GLU A 23 -24.00 -7.36 13.06
CA GLU A 23 -24.35 -6.00 13.43
C GLU A 23 -24.50 -5.07 12.22
N GLN A 24 -23.59 -5.18 11.25
CA GLN A 24 -23.60 -4.40 10.02
C GLN A 24 -22.93 -5.16 8.89
N ALA A 25 -23.35 -4.89 7.66
CA ALA A 25 -22.78 -5.44 6.45
C ALA A 25 -22.57 -4.35 5.42
N ALA A 26 -21.44 -4.40 4.70
CA ALA A 26 -21.17 -3.64 3.48
C ALA A 26 -20.41 -4.53 2.49
N HIS A 27 -20.27 -4.10 1.26
CA HIS A 27 -19.44 -4.78 0.27
C HIS A 27 -18.51 -3.81 -0.44
N CYS A 28 -17.41 -4.33 -0.96
CA CYS A 28 -16.60 -3.68 -1.98
C CYS A 28 -16.67 -4.50 -3.27
N VAL A 29 -15.87 -4.17 -4.26
CA VAL A 29 -15.91 -4.81 -5.60
C VAL A 29 -15.85 -6.34 -5.55
N THR A 30 -15.17 -6.92 -4.55
CA THR A 30 -14.93 -8.37 -4.49
C THR A 30 -15.29 -9.04 -3.17
N ARG A 31 -15.64 -8.26 -2.10
CA ARG A 31 -15.76 -8.81 -0.74
C ARG A 31 -16.94 -8.25 0.01
N LEU A 32 -17.59 -9.10 0.82
CA LEU A 32 -18.44 -8.67 1.93
C LEU A 32 -17.55 -8.24 3.10
N ARG A 33 -17.96 -7.18 3.80
CA ARG A 33 -17.35 -6.68 5.03
C ARG A 33 -18.40 -6.64 6.12
N LEU A 34 -18.18 -7.40 7.17
CA LEU A 34 -19.18 -7.69 8.18
C LEU A 34 -18.66 -7.27 9.57
N ALA A 35 -19.44 -6.51 10.30
CA ALA A 35 -19.22 -6.28 11.72
C ALA A 35 -20.01 -7.32 12.50
N LEU A 36 -19.34 -8.12 13.32
CA LEU A 36 -19.93 -9.19 14.12
C LEU A 36 -19.93 -8.83 15.60
N LYS A 37 -20.98 -9.21 16.35
CA LYS A 37 -21.02 -9.07 17.79
C LYS A 37 -19.99 -9.96 18.45
N ASP A 38 -19.96 -11.22 18.07
CA ASP A 38 -19.03 -12.24 18.56
C ASP A 38 -18.39 -13.01 17.40
N PRO A 39 -17.12 -12.73 17.08
CA PRO A 39 -16.39 -13.47 16.04
C PRO A 39 -16.13 -14.95 16.38
N SER A 40 -16.23 -15.37 17.63
CA SER A 40 -15.97 -16.76 18.03
C SER A 40 -17.05 -17.72 17.55
N LEU A 41 -18.24 -17.22 17.22
CA LEU A 41 -19.36 -18.00 16.69
C LEU A 41 -19.21 -18.36 15.21
N VAL A 42 -18.18 -17.85 14.52
CA VAL A 42 -17.98 -18.09 13.09
C VAL A 42 -17.40 -19.48 12.83
N ASN A 43 -18.12 -20.27 12.06
CA ASN A 43 -17.59 -21.53 11.51
C ASN A 43 -16.89 -21.27 10.16
N GLY A 44 -15.63 -20.83 10.21
CA GLY A 44 -14.86 -20.48 9.02
C GLY A 44 -14.60 -21.65 8.07
N SER A 45 -14.53 -22.89 8.59
CA SER A 45 -14.33 -24.09 7.78
C SER A 45 -15.55 -24.40 6.91
N ALA A 46 -16.74 -24.33 7.48
CA ALA A 46 -17.99 -24.54 6.76
C ALA A 46 -18.30 -23.36 5.82
N LEU A 47 -18.00 -22.12 6.25
CA LEU A 47 -18.19 -20.93 5.45
C LEU A 47 -17.38 -20.97 4.14
N ASN A 48 -16.16 -21.47 4.18
CA ASN A 48 -15.31 -21.61 3.00
C ASN A 48 -15.75 -22.73 2.02
N GLN A 49 -16.76 -23.53 2.41
CA GLN A 49 -17.39 -24.55 1.55
C GLN A 49 -18.66 -24.04 0.86
N VAL A 50 -19.21 -22.91 1.32
CA VAL A 50 -20.40 -22.29 0.71
C VAL A 50 -20.07 -21.86 -0.74
N ASP A 51 -21.02 -22.07 -1.64
CA ASP A 51 -20.85 -21.69 -3.03
C ASP A 51 -20.55 -20.18 -3.17
N LEU A 52 -19.75 -19.80 -4.16
CA LEU A 52 -19.20 -18.47 -4.40
C LEU A 52 -18.22 -17.94 -3.33
N VAL A 53 -18.12 -18.51 -2.14
CA VAL A 53 -17.14 -18.12 -1.13
C VAL A 53 -15.75 -18.64 -1.51
N LYS A 54 -14.83 -17.74 -1.81
CA LYS A 54 -13.45 -18.06 -2.19
C LYS A 54 -12.51 -18.09 -0.98
N GLY A 55 -12.90 -17.47 0.10
CA GLY A 55 -12.17 -17.44 1.37
C GLY A 55 -12.78 -16.46 2.34
N SER A 56 -12.48 -16.65 3.62
CA SER A 56 -12.95 -15.77 4.69
C SER A 56 -11.88 -15.55 5.74
N PHE A 57 -11.82 -14.35 6.31
CA PHE A 57 -10.81 -13.98 7.30
C PHE A 57 -11.25 -12.78 8.13
N PHE A 58 -10.67 -12.67 9.33
CA PHE A 58 -10.89 -11.53 10.22
C PHE A 58 -9.71 -10.56 10.11
N THR A 59 -9.99 -9.31 9.77
CA THR A 59 -8.95 -8.26 9.71
C THR A 59 -9.51 -6.88 10.00
N GLY A 60 -8.74 -6.08 10.73
CA GLY A 60 -9.11 -4.70 11.05
C GLY A 60 -10.41 -4.57 11.86
N GLY A 61 -10.74 -5.55 12.70
CA GLY A 61 -11.98 -5.58 13.48
C GLY A 61 -13.23 -5.99 12.69
N LEU A 62 -13.07 -6.40 11.42
CA LEU A 62 -14.16 -6.84 10.55
C LEU A 62 -13.91 -8.25 10.03
N PHE A 63 -14.99 -9.01 9.90
CA PHE A 63 -14.97 -10.27 9.20
C PHE A 63 -15.18 -10.03 7.69
N GLN A 64 -14.33 -10.58 6.85
CA GLN A 64 -14.39 -10.41 5.42
C GLN A 64 -14.59 -11.74 4.70
N ILE A 65 -15.50 -11.76 3.72
CA ILE A 65 -15.77 -12.91 2.86
C ILE A 65 -15.46 -12.51 1.42
N VAL A 66 -14.51 -13.20 0.79
CA VAL A 66 -14.14 -12.99 -0.60
C VAL A 66 -15.11 -13.76 -1.49
N ILE A 67 -15.82 -13.07 -2.38
CA ILE A 67 -16.79 -13.65 -3.32
C ILE A 67 -16.30 -13.44 -4.76
N GLY A 68 -16.05 -12.20 -5.14
CA GLY A 68 -15.62 -11.82 -6.46
C GLY A 68 -16.47 -10.71 -7.07
N PRO A 69 -15.98 -10.09 -8.17
CA PRO A 69 -16.69 -9.00 -8.81
C PRO A 69 -18.02 -9.47 -9.44
N GLY A 70 -19.04 -8.64 -9.34
CA GLY A 70 -20.38 -8.89 -9.89
C GLY A 70 -21.25 -9.79 -9.01
N GLU A 71 -20.69 -10.83 -8.39
CA GLU A 71 -21.44 -11.78 -7.53
C GLU A 71 -21.64 -11.23 -6.11
N VAL A 72 -20.67 -10.45 -5.62
CA VAL A 72 -20.71 -9.90 -4.26
C VAL A 72 -21.91 -8.98 -4.02
N GLU A 73 -22.33 -8.22 -5.01
CA GLU A 73 -23.48 -7.32 -4.92
C GLU A 73 -24.79 -8.08 -4.77
N LYS A 74 -24.95 -9.18 -5.52
CA LYS A 74 -26.12 -10.03 -5.49
C LYS A 74 -26.25 -10.78 -4.16
N VAL A 75 -25.13 -11.34 -3.66
CA VAL A 75 -25.08 -11.98 -2.36
C VAL A 75 -25.36 -10.98 -1.23
N TYR A 76 -24.81 -9.76 -1.33
CA TYR A 76 -25.07 -8.69 -0.38
C TYR A 76 -26.54 -8.26 -0.35
N ALA A 77 -27.18 -8.14 -1.52
CA ALA A 77 -28.60 -7.82 -1.61
C ALA A 77 -29.46 -8.89 -0.93
N ALA A 78 -29.21 -10.18 -1.21
CA ALA A 78 -29.90 -11.30 -0.59
C ALA A 78 -29.66 -11.38 0.93
N LEU A 79 -28.45 -11.09 1.40
CA LEU A 79 -28.12 -11.05 2.82
C LEU A 79 -28.87 -9.93 3.55
N ARG A 80 -28.99 -8.75 2.92
CA ARG A 80 -29.78 -7.64 3.49
C ARG A 80 -31.27 -7.96 3.57
N GLU A 81 -31.81 -8.57 2.54
CA GLU A 81 -33.23 -8.98 2.50
C GLU A 81 -33.55 -9.93 3.65
N GLN A 82 -32.66 -10.88 3.95
CA GLN A 82 -32.88 -11.85 5.02
C GLN A 82 -32.64 -11.29 6.42
N THR A 83 -31.78 -10.29 6.57
CA THR A 83 -31.43 -9.73 7.89
C THR A 83 -32.20 -8.47 8.25
N GLY A 84 -32.84 -7.82 7.27
CA GLY A 84 -33.49 -6.51 7.47
C GLY A 84 -32.51 -5.37 7.76
N LEU A 85 -31.22 -5.57 7.61
CA LEU A 85 -30.20 -4.54 7.88
C LEU A 85 -30.30 -3.40 6.89
N ALA A 86 -30.25 -2.16 7.42
CA ALA A 86 -30.16 -0.96 6.59
C ALA A 86 -28.87 -0.98 5.74
N ALA A 87 -28.92 -0.33 4.57
CA ALA A 87 -27.72 -0.18 3.77
C ALA A 87 -26.67 0.61 4.56
N ALA A 88 -25.53 -0.03 4.81
CA ALA A 88 -24.39 0.59 5.48
C ALA A 88 -23.28 0.85 4.46
N THR A 89 -22.60 1.98 4.62
CA THR A 89 -21.39 2.25 3.85
C THR A 89 -20.21 1.46 4.44
N ILE A 90 -19.15 1.26 3.64
CA ILE A 90 -17.91 0.66 4.15
C ILE A 90 -17.37 1.46 5.34
N ALA A 91 -17.60 2.78 5.37
CA ALA A 91 -17.19 3.67 6.46
C ALA A 91 -17.93 3.37 7.77
N ASP A 92 -19.25 3.11 7.71
CA ASP A 92 -20.07 2.79 8.88
C ASP A 92 -19.65 1.46 9.50
N VAL A 93 -19.45 0.43 8.68
CA VAL A 93 -18.99 -0.88 9.13
C VAL A 93 -17.57 -0.82 9.71
N LYS A 94 -16.67 -0.02 9.09
CA LYS A 94 -15.32 0.22 9.60
C LYS A 94 -15.33 0.94 10.96
N LYS A 95 -16.25 1.88 11.18
CA LYS A 95 -16.36 2.62 12.45
C LYS A 95 -16.68 1.68 13.62
N LYS A 96 -17.61 0.77 13.45
CA LYS A 96 -17.93 -0.25 14.47
C LYS A 96 -16.80 -1.26 14.73
N GLY A 97 -16.06 -1.65 13.68
CA GLY A 97 -14.87 -2.49 13.84
C GLY A 97 -13.69 -1.80 14.53
N ALA A 98 -13.66 -0.45 14.55
CA ALA A 98 -12.57 0.33 15.11
C ALA A 98 -12.47 0.22 16.65
N ASP A 99 -13.59 0.06 17.34
CA ASP A 99 -13.63 0.04 18.80
C ASP A 99 -12.93 -1.19 19.42
N LYS A 100 -12.66 -2.21 18.61
CA LYS A 100 -11.99 -3.46 19.02
C LYS A 100 -10.52 -3.55 18.63
N THR A 101 -9.87 -2.44 18.22
CA THR A 101 -8.49 -2.45 17.67
C THR A 101 -7.46 -1.79 18.60
N ASN A 102 -6.24 -2.37 18.65
CA ASN A 102 -5.10 -1.84 19.38
C ASN A 102 -4.60 -0.52 18.78
N ALA A 103 -3.83 0.28 19.55
CA ALA A 103 -3.27 1.56 19.11
C ALA A 103 -2.44 1.41 17.80
N MET A 104 -1.61 0.37 17.69
CA MET A 104 -0.84 0.07 16.49
C MET A 104 -1.74 -0.21 15.27
N GLN A 105 -2.79 -1.02 15.44
CA GLN A 105 -3.75 -1.30 14.37
C GLN A 105 -4.51 -0.05 13.94
N ARG A 106 -4.81 0.88 14.87
CA ARG A 106 -5.42 2.17 14.57
C ARG A 106 -4.48 3.05 13.73
N LEU A 107 -3.19 3.12 14.10
CA LEU A 107 -2.17 3.86 13.35
C LEU A 107 -2.05 3.33 11.92
N VAL A 108 -1.89 2.01 11.76
CA VAL A 108 -1.82 1.35 10.44
C VAL A 108 -3.07 1.62 9.60
N ARG A 109 -4.25 1.62 10.22
CA ARG A 109 -5.50 1.96 9.54
C ARG A 109 -5.52 3.40 9.03
N VAL A 110 -4.97 4.35 9.81
CA VAL A 110 -4.84 5.75 9.35
C VAL A 110 -4.01 5.80 8.07
N PHE A 111 -2.84 5.17 8.05
CA PHE A 111 -2.01 5.09 6.84
C PHE A 111 -2.77 4.43 5.67
N SER A 112 -3.37 3.26 5.90
CA SER A 112 -4.15 2.57 4.85
C SER A 112 -5.28 3.44 4.29
N ASP A 113 -6.07 4.08 5.15
CA ASP A 113 -7.21 4.90 4.73
C ASP A 113 -6.77 6.16 3.96
N VAL A 114 -5.59 6.71 4.26
CA VAL A 114 -5.00 7.86 3.57
C VAL A 114 -4.38 7.46 2.23
N PHE A 115 -3.67 6.33 2.17
CA PHE A 115 -2.94 5.94 0.95
C PHE A 115 -3.80 5.25 -0.10
N MET A 116 -4.79 4.44 0.31
CA MET A 116 -5.64 3.70 -0.64
C MET A 116 -6.26 4.55 -1.75
N PRO A 117 -6.82 5.76 -1.47
CA PRO A 117 -7.42 6.59 -2.53
C PRO A 117 -6.39 7.16 -3.52
N ILE A 118 -5.12 7.35 -3.10
CA ILE A 118 -4.06 7.96 -3.92
C ILE A 118 -3.19 6.93 -4.65
N LEU A 119 -3.33 5.63 -4.33
CA LEU A 119 -2.57 4.55 -4.97
C LEU A 119 -2.60 4.57 -6.49
N PRO A 120 -3.75 4.78 -7.18
CA PRO A 120 -3.77 4.82 -8.65
C PRO A 120 -2.83 5.88 -9.22
N ALA A 121 -2.74 7.07 -8.59
CA ALA A 121 -1.84 8.13 -9.02
C ALA A 121 -0.36 7.74 -8.83
N LEU A 122 -0.03 7.08 -7.72
CA LEU A 122 1.34 6.60 -7.44
C LEU A 122 1.76 5.47 -8.41
N ILE A 123 0.85 4.56 -8.71
CA ILE A 123 1.10 3.46 -9.66
C ILE A 123 1.39 4.00 -11.06
N ILE A 124 0.57 4.93 -11.56
CA ILE A 124 0.78 5.54 -12.88
C ILE A 124 2.12 6.28 -12.90
N ALA A 125 2.40 7.09 -11.87
CA ALA A 125 3.66 7.82 -11.76
C ALA A 125 4.87 6.87 -11.75
N GLY A 126 4.81 5.79 -10.97
CA GLY A 126 5.89 4.80 -10.90
C GLY A 126 6.14 4.06 -12.21
N LEU A 127 5.07 3.69 -12.94
CA LEU A 127 5.21 3.06 -14.26
C LEU A 127 5.85 4.01 -15.29
N LEU A 128 5.37 5.26 -15.33
CA LEU A 128 5.94 6.28 -16.24
C LEU A 128 7.40 6.61 -15.86
N MET A 129 7.72 6.69 -14.56
CA MET A 129 9.08 6.88 -14.09
C MET A 129 9.99 5.73 -14.51
N GLY A 130 9.52 4.49 -14.44
CA GLY A 130 10.25 3.32 -14.92
C GLY A 130 10.56 3.41 -16.42
N ILE A 131 9.59 3.77 -17.25
CA ILE A 131 9.79 3.99 -18.70
C ILE A 131 10.82 5.10 -18.90
N ASN A 132 10.68 6.22 -18.20
CA ASN A 132 11.58 7.35 -18.28
C ASN A 132 13.03 6.97 -17.92
N ASN A 133 13.21 6.19 -16.86
CA ASN A 133 14.51 5.70 -16.42
C ASN A 133 15.14 4.71 -17.44
N LEU A 134 14.34 3.83 -18.04
CA LEU A 134 14.83 2.93 -19.09
C LEU A 134 15.32 3.69 -20.32
N MET A 135 14.65 4.76 -20.73
CA MET A 135 15.07 5.61 -21.86
C MET A 135 16.38 6.35 -21.56
N GLY A 136 16.58 6.77 -20.30
CA GLY A 136 17.79 7.43 -19.83
C GLY A 136 18.93 6.48 -19.42
N ALA A 137 18.71 5.15 -19.44
CA ALA A 137 19.70 4.18 -18.98
C ALA A 137 20.79 3.94 -20.00
N LYS A 138 22.05 4.20 -19.60
CA LYS A 138 23.23 3.99 -20.45
C LYS A 138 23.49 2.48 -20.63
N GLY A 139 23.69 2.07 -21.88
CA GLY A 139 24.02 0.67 -22.21
C GLY A 139 22.84 -0.31 -22.13
N MET A 140 21.61 0.15 -21.88
CA MET A 140 20.45 -0.72 -21.78
C MET A 140 19.96 -1.23 -23.16
N PHE A 141 19.90 -0.35 -24.15
CA PHE A 141 19.43 -0.65 -25.50
C PHE A 141 20.53 -0.57 -26.54
N ILE A 142 21.51 0.31 -26.30
CA ILE A 142 22.63 0.61 -27.22
C ILE A 142 23.91 0.61 -26.38
N GLU A 143 24.90 -0.14 -26.81
CA GLU A 143 26.15 -0.29 -26.11
C GLU A 143 26.84 1.07 -25.90
N GLY A 144 27.14 1.41 -24.65
CA GLY A 144 27.86 2.63 -24.26
C GLY A 144 27.07 3.93 -24.33
N GLN A 145 25.81 3.94 -24.79
CA GLN A 145 24.98 5.14 -24.95
C GLN A 145 23.61 4.99 -24.33
N THR A 146 22.98 6.13 -24.00
CA THR A 146 21.55 6.18 -23.68
C THR A 146 20.72 6.20 -24.96
N LEU A 147 19.43 5.88 -24.85
CA LEU A 147 18.50 5.98 -25.99
C LEU A 147 18.39 7.44 -26.50
N LEU A 148 18.52 8.40 -25.59
CA LEU A 148 18.44 9.84 -25.89
C LEU A 148 19.70 10.35 -26.61
N GLU A 149 20.89 9.84 -26.24
CA GLU A 149 22.16 10.16 -26.94
C GLU A 149 22.13 9.62 -28.37
N ALA A 150 21.55 8.42 -28.58
CA ALA A 150 21.45 7.82 -29.91
C ALA A 150 20.34 8.44 -30.77
N TYR A 151 19.25 8.87 -30.14
CA TYR A 151 18.07 9.43 -30.81
C TYR A 151 17.64 10.74 -30.15
N PRO A 152 18.32 11.87 -30.41
CA PRO A 152 18.03 13.17 -29.78
C PRO A 152 16.61 13.67 -30.01
N ASN A 153 15.95 13.22 -31.07
CA ASN A 153 14.55 13.57 -31.36
C ASN A 153 13.56 13.06 -30.28
N LEU A 154 13.98 12.11 -29.43
CA LEU A 154 13.17 11.59 -28.33
C LEU A 154 13.20 12.46 -27.07
N ASP A 155 14.08 13.46 -27.01
CA ASP A 155 14.25 14.31 -25.81
C ASP A 155 12.94 15.00 -25.39
N GLY A 156 12.20 15.54 -26.35
CA GLY A 156 10.89 16.15 -26.08
C GLY A 156 9.86 15.17 -25.51
N LEU A 157 9.82 13.95 -26.05
CA LEU A 157 8.94 12.88 -25.53
C LEU A 157 9.39 12.44 -24.14
N TRP A 158 10.67 12.24 -23.94
CA TRP A 158 11.25 11.89 -22.64
C TRP A 158 10.95 12.95 -21.58
N SER A 159 11.12 14.22 -21.88
CA SER A 159 10.80 15.34 -20.99
C SER A 159 9.32 15.37 -20.64
N LEU A 160 8.44 15.12 -21.61
CA LEU A 160 7.00 15.04 -21.39
C LEU A 160 6.62 13.85 -20.48
N ILE A 161 7.19 12.67 -20.72
CA ILE A 161 6.98 11.49 -19.87
C ILE A 161 7.50 11.77 -18.46
N ASN A 162 8.66 12.41 -18.34
CA ASN A 162 9.24 12.80 -17.05
C ASN A 162 8.32 13.76 -16.27
N LEU A 163 7.77 14.77 -16.93
CA LEU A 163 6.78 15.67 -16.33
C LEU A 163 5.58 14.91 -15.79
N MET A 164 4.99 14.02 -16.60
CA MET A 164 3.83 13.21 -16.20
C MET A 164 4.17 12.28 -15.02
N ALA A 165 5.33 11.62 -15.08
CA ALA A 165 5.80 10.70 -14.05
C ALA A 165 6.04 11.41 -12.71
N ASN A 166 6.71 12.54 -12.74
CA ASN A 166 7.06 13.31 -11.54
C ASN A 166 5.87 14.03 -10.90
N THR A 167 4.81 14.33 -11.64
CA THR A 167 3.70 15.16 -11.14
C THR A 167 3.13 14.62 -9.83
N SER A 168 2.82 13.31 -9.75
CA SER A 168 2.25 12.74 -8.53
C SER A 168 3.23 12.74 -7.35
N PHE A 169 4.54 12.64 -7.60
CA PHE A 169 5.55 12.69 -6.53
C PHE A 169 5.82 14.12 -6.07
N VAL A 170 5.93 15.08 -6.98
CA VAL A 170 6.12 16.50 -6.65
C VAL A 170 4.95 17.02 -5.83
N PHE A 171 3.71 16.74 -6.28
CA PHE A 171 2.48 17.19 -5.65
C PHE A 171 1.88 16.17 -4.66
N LEU A 172 2.68 15.19 -4.24
CA LEU A 172 2.24 14.18 -3.25
C LEU A 172 1.63 14.80 -1.99
N PRO A 173 2.18 15.90 -1.42
CA PRO A 173 1.54 16.55 -0.28
C PRO A 173 0.11 17.02 -0.53
N ALA A 174 -0.25 17.42 -1.76
CA ALA A 174 -1.62 17.80 -2.08
C ALA A 174 -2.57 16.59 -2.09
N LEU A 175 -2.11 15.46 -2.67
CA LEU A 175 -2.88 14.21 -2.70
C LEU A 175 -3.07 13.63 -1.28
N VAL A 176 -2.00 13.62 -0.48
CA VAL A 176 -2.05 13.16 0.91
C VAL A 176 -2.90 14.12 1.75
N GLY A 177 -2.76 15.44 1.56
CA GLY A 177 -3.54 16.46 2.26
C GLY A 177 -5.04 16.31 2.04
N TRP A 178 -5.45 16.07 0.78
CA TRP A 178 -6.83 15.75 0.43
C TRP A 178 -7.36 14.52 1.17
N SER A 179 -6.64 13.42 1.04
CA SER A 179 -7.07 12.14 1.60
C SER A 179 -7.03 12.13 3.13
N ALA A 180 -6.01 12.76 3.74
CA ALA A 180 -5.88 12.89 5.19
C ALA A 180 -6.95 13.80 5.79
N ALA A 181 -7.25 14.96 5.18
CA ALA A 181 -8.33 15.83 5.61
C ALA A 181 -9.66 15.08 5.62
N LYS A 182 -9.98 14.35 4.54
CA LYS A 182 -11.15 13.48 4.48
C LYS A 182 -11.16 12.45 5.61
N ARG A 183 -10.04 11.77 5.84
CA ARG A 183 -9.90 10.75 6.89
C ARG A 183 -10.08 11.32 8.29
N PHE A 184 -9.55 12.52 8.54
CA PHE A 184 -9.66 13.21 9.82
C PHE A 184 -10.94 14.03 9.98
N GLY A 185 -11.78 14.09 8.93
CA GLY A 185 -13.09 14.78 8.94
C GLY A 185 -12.97 16.31 8.92
N GLY A 186 -11.93 16.83 8.30
CA GLY A 186 -11.78 18.23 7.89
C GLY A 186 -12.21 18.46 6.45
N SER A 187 -12.06 19.69 5.95
CA SER A 187 -12.34 20.07 4.57
C SER A 187 -11.27 19.51 3.62
N GLU A 188 -11.71 18.68 2.67
CA GLU A 188 -10.83 18.07 1.66
C GLU A 188 -10.12 19.14 0.81
N ILE A 189 -10.81 20.23 0.47
CA ILE A 189 -10.27 21.34 -0.32
C ILE A 189 -9.18 22.08 0.46
N LEU A 190 -9.39 22.34 1.76
CA LEU A 190 -8.35 22.97 2.60
C LEU A 190 -7.13 22.04 2.72
N GLY A 191 -7.34 20.73 2.75
CA GLY A 191 -6.26 19.75 2.69
C GLY A 191 -5.43 19.84 1.41
N ILE A 192 -6.08 20.00 0.25
CA ILE A 192 -5.39 20.25 -1.04
C ILE A 192 -4.59 21.56 -0.96
N VAL A 193 -5.22 22.64 -0.53
CA VAL A 193 -4.56 23.97 -0.46
C VAL A 193 -3.34 23.92 0.45
N LEU A 194 -3.47 23.31 1.63
CA LEU A 194 -2.35 23.12 2.56
C LEU A 194 -1.21 22.32 1.91
N GLY A 195 -1.53 21.21 1.24
CA GLY A 195 -0.54 20.39 0.55
C GLY A 195 0.16 21.11 -0.60
N LEU A 196 -0.57 21.89 -1.42
CA LEU A 196 0.00 22.73 -2.48
C LEU A 196 0.90 23.83 -1.92
N MET A 197 0.52 24.43 -0.79
CA MET A 197 1.35 25.42 -0.10
C MET A 197 2.70 24.83 0.33
N LEU A 198 2.72 23.58 0.81
CA LEU A 198 3.96 22.90 1.22
C LEU A 198 4.90 22.53 0.05
N VAL A 199 4.44 22.60 -1.18
CA VAL A 199 5.24 22.36 -2.39
C VAL A 199 5.29 23.56 -3.31
N HIS A 200 4.94 24.74 -2.80
CA HIS A 200 4.93 25.96 -3.58
C HIS A 200 6.30 26.24 -4.23
N PRO A 201 6.37 26.69 -5.51
CA PRO A 201 7.63 26.90 -6.20
C PRO A 201 8.55 27.94 -5.56
N ASP A 202 8.01 28.88 -4.77
CA ASP A 202 8.82 29.84 -4.02
C ASP A 202 9.62 29.21 -2.89
N LEU A 203 9.29 27.98 -2.46
CA LEU A 203 10.04 27.24 -1.46
C LEU A 203 11.23 26.53 -2.10
N LEU A 204 12.35 26.44 -1.38
CA LEU A 204 13.46 25.59 -1.80
C LEU A 204 12.96 24.16 -1.95
N ASN A 205 13.21 23.56 -3.11
CA ASN A 205 12.79 22.19 -3.36
C ASN A 205 13.40 21.22 -2.35
N ALA A 206 12.59 20.31 -1.80
CA ALA A 206 13.00 19.34 -0.78
C ALA A 206 14.23 18.50 -1.18
N TRP A 207 14.38 18.17 -2.48
CA TRP A 207 15.52 17.39 -2.97
C TRP A 207 16.84 18.16 -2.96
N ASN A 208 16.79 19.51 -2.88
CA ASN A 208 17.97 20.36 -2.74
C ASN A 208 18.30 20.69 -1.28
N TYR A 209 17.48 20.26 -0.31
CA TYR A 209 17.67 20.58 1.10
C TYR A 209 19.06 20.18 1.63
N GLY A 210 19.49 18.93 1.36
CA GLY A 210 20.79 18.45 1.80
C GLY A 210 21.98 19.26 1.22
N LYS A 211 21.88 19.67 -0.04
CA LYS A 211 22.90 20.53 -0.67
C LYS A 211 22.93 21.92 -0.04
N ALA A 212 21.77 22.49 0.24
CA ALA A 212 21.66 23.81 0.86
C ALA A 212 22.19 23.81 2.32
N VAL A 213 21.91 22.76 3.09
CA VAL A 213 22.47 22.58 4.43
C VAL A 213 23.98 22.43 4.41
N ALA A 214 24.52 21.69 3.44
CA ALA A 214 25.95 21.48 3.28
C ALA A 214 26.68 22.66 2.64
N GLY A 215 25.96 23.70 2.19
CA GLY A 215 26.54 24.85 1.47
C GLY A 215 27.13 24.47 0.11
N LEU A 216 26.70 23.35 -0.49
CA LEU A 216 27.20 22.90 -1.78
C LEU A 216 26.55 23.66 -2.94
N ASP A 217 27.28 23.80 -4.04
CA ASP A 217 26.79 24.48 -5.24
C ASP A 217 26.40 25.96 -4.99
N GLY A 218 26.98 26.63 -3.95
CA GLY A 218 26.62 27.99 -3.56
C GLY A 218 25.20 28.16 -3.01
N GLN A 219 24.52 27.08 -2.70
CA GLN A 219 23.17 27.09 -2.09
C GLN A 219 23.27 27.35 -0.60
N SER A 220 22.32 28.14 -0.07
CA SER A 220 22.12 28.34 1.36
C SER A 220 20.65 28.16 1.68
N LEU A 221 20.33 27.81 2.91
CA LEU A 221 18.93 27.71 3.36
C LEU A 221 18.28 29.10 3.31
N PRO A 222 17.19 29.28 2.53
CA PRO A 222 16.43 30.50 2.55
C PRO A 222 15.46 30.52 3.74
N TYR A 223 15.15 31.71 4.24
CA TYR A 223 14.25 31.91 5.38
C TYR A 223 13.19 32.96 5.08
N PHE A 224 12.01 32.84 5.69
CA PHE A 224 11.08 33.93 5.91
C PHE A 224 11.44 34.61 7.21
N ASP A 225 11.76 35.91 7.13
CA ASP A 225 11.94 36.75 8.33
C ASP A 225 10.58 37.31 8.75
N ILE A 226 10.11 36.87 9.90
CA ILE A 226 8.82 37.27 10.44
C ILE A 226 9.00 38.43 11.42
N LEU A 227 8.90 39.64 10.90
CA LEU A 227 8.97 40.91 11.63
C LEU A 227 10.29 41.10 12.42
N GLY A 228 11.38 40.40 12.03
CA GLY A 228 12.65 40.39 12.74
C GLY A 228 12.63 39.60 14.07
N TRP A 229 11.55 38.88 14.35
CA TRP A 229 11.39 38.17 15.64
C TRP A 229 11.84 36.71 15.55
N PHE A 230 11.49 36.04 14.46
CA PHE A 230 11.91 34.66 14.22
C PHE A 230 11.98 34.34 12.71
N GLN A 231 12.78 33.36 12.38
CA GLN A 231 12.96 32.88 11.02
C GLN A 231 12.31 31.53 10.82
N ILE A 232 11.61 31.36 9.71
CA ILE A 232 11.02 30.10 9.29
C ILE A 232 11.75 29.62 8.03
N GLU A 233 12.21 28.37 8.01
CA GLU A 233 12.85 27.79 6.84
C GLU A 233 11.91 27.83 5.62
N LYS A 234 12.38 28.46 4.54
CA LYS A 234 11.67 28.56 3.27
C LYS A 234 11.93 27.32 2.40
N VAL A 235 11.57 26.13 2.93
CA VAL A 235 11.87 24.81 2.35
C VAL A 235 10.59 24.04 2.11
N GLY A 236 10.48 23.47 0.90
CA GLY A 236 9.33 22.64 0.52
C GLY A 236 9.42 21.21 1.04
N TYR A 237 8.33 20.46 0.79
CA TYR A 237 8.14 19.09 1.26
C TYR A 237 7.74 18.16 0.12
N GLN A 238 8.27 18.39 -1.09
CA GLN A 238 8.04 17.53 -2.26
C GLN A 238 8.40 16.07 -1.93
N GLY A 239 7.51 15.16 -2.28
CA GLY A 239 7.69 13.72 -2.02
C GLY A 239 7.53 13.28 -0.56
N GLN A 240 7.45 14.21 0.41
CA GLN A 240 7.38 13.89 1.83
C GLN A 240 5.93 13.74 2.32
N ILE A 241 5.71 12.75 3.18
CA ILE A 241 4.38 12.36 3.66
C ILE A 241 4.13 12.84 5.08
N LEU A 242 5.10 12.66 5.97
CA LEU A 242 4.92 12.93 7.41
C LEU A 242 4.53 14.38 7.69
N PRO A 243 5.15 15.41 7.03
CA PRO A 243 4.79 16.80 7.25
C PRO A 243 3.32 17.08 6.95
N ILE A 244 2.85 16.68 5.77
CA ILE A 244 1.46 16.96 5.37
C ILE A 244 0.45 16.12 6.13
N LEU A 245 0.75 14.86 6.48
CA LEU A 245 -0.14 14.01 7.25
C LEU A 245 -0.43 14.60 8.63
N MET A 246 0.63 15.06 9.32
CA MET A 246 0.51 15.71 10.63
C MET A 246 -0.14 17.09 10.52
N ALA A 247 0.23 17.88 9.49
CA ALA A 247 -0.37 19.19 9.27
C ALA A 247 -1.88 19.07 8.94
N ALA A 248 -2.30 18.11 8.14
CA ALA A 248 -3.71 17.86 7.83
C ALA A 248 -4.51 17.38 9.06
N TYR A 249 -3.89 16.62 9.94
CA TYR A 249 -4.49 16.25 11.23
C TYR A 249 -4.75 17.50 12.10
N VAL A 250 -3.73 18.34 12.29
CA VAL A 250 -3.83 19.60 13.06
C VAL A 250 -4.85 20.55 12.40
N MET A 251 -4.80 20.69 11.07
CA MET A 251 -5.77 21.46 10.29
C MET A 251 -7.22 21.03 10.59
N SER A 252 -7.46 19.73 10.54
CA SER A 252 -8.81 19.18 10.77
C SER A 252 -9.28 19.42 12.22
N MET A 253 -8.36 19.41 13.18
CA MET A 253 -8.68 19.75 14.58
C MET A 253 -9.03 21.24 14.73
N ILE A 254 -8.22 22.13 14.16
CA ILE A 254 -8.44 23.59 14.20
C ILE A 254 -9.78 23.93 13.51
N GLU A 255 -10.01 23.37 12.32
CA GLU A 255 -11.25 23.60 11.57
C GLU A 255 -12.49 23.19 12.38
N LYS A 256 -12.50 21.98 12.96
CA LYS A 256 -13.60 21.50 13.80
C LYS A 256 -13.83 22.38 15.03
N TRP A 257 -12.74 22.80 15.67
CA TRP A 257 -12.80 23.68 16.84
C TRP A 257 -13.38 25.05 16.49
N LEU A 258 -13.01 25.64 15.34
CA LEU A 258 -13.55 26.90 14.85
C LEU A 258 -15.01 26.77 14.46
N ARG A 259 -15.37 25.71 13.72
CA ARG A 259 -16.77 25.46 13.31
C ARG A 259 -17.73 25.38 14.49
N ALA A 260 -17.28 24.87 15.62
CA ALA A 260 -18.09 24.77 16.84
C ALA A 260 -18.25 26.12 17.58
N ARG A 261 -17.46 27.16 17.26
CA ARG A 261 -17.41 28.43 18.01
C ARG A 261 -17.76 29.65 17.18
N VAL A 262 -17.49 29.60 15.89
CA VAL A 262 -17.76 30.74 14.99
C VAL A 262 -19.24 30.77 14.62
N PRO A 263 -19.94 31.92 14.77
CA PRO A 263 -21.32 32.05 14.35
C PRO A 263 -21.53 31.73 12.87
N ASN A 264 -22.66 31.08 12.54
CA ASN A 264 -22.98 30.64 11.18
C ASN A 264 -22.89 31.77 10.14
N ALA A 265 -23.26 32.99 10.49
CA ALA A 265 -23.25 34.14 9.59
C ALA A 265 -21.88 34.47 8.97
N ILE A 266 -20.80 34.22 9.70
CA ILE A 266 -19.42 34.53 9.28
C ILE A 266 -18.55 33.27 9.12
N GLN A 267 -19.13 32.09 9.38
CA GLN A 267 -18.38 30.82 9.44
C GLN A 267 -17.72 30.50 8.11
N LEU A 268 -18.41 30.76 6.99
CA LEU A 268 -17.88 30.48 5.64
C LEU A 268 -16.61 31.29 5.33
N LEU A 269 -16.46 32.47 5.90
CA LEU A 269 -15.29 33.35 5.70
C LEU A 269 -14.19 33.09 6.73
N VAL A 270 -14.56 33.11 8.02
CA VAL A 270 -13.60 33.09 9.13
C VAL A 270 -12.93 31.73 9.28
N VAL A 271 -13.70 30.63 9.17
CA VAL A 271 -13.17 29.29 9.43
C VAL A 271 -12.09 28.89 8.42
N PRO A 272 -12.28 28.96 7.07
CA PRO A 272 -11.26 28.58 6.13
C PRO A 272 -9.99 29.43 6.23
N ILE A 273 -10.16 30.76 6.32
CA ILE A 273 -9.02 31.70 6.39
C ILE A 273 -8.17 31.39 7.63
N THR A 274 -8.82 31.40 8.82
CA THR A 274 -8.09 31.15 10.08
C THR A 274 -7.45 29.77 10.10
N THR A 275 -8.15 28.73 9.63
CA THR A 275 -7.63 27.38 9.55
C THR A 275 -6.37 27.30 8.71
N ILE A 276 -6.38 27.85 7.49
CA ILE A 276 -5.22 27.79 6.58
C ILE A 276 -4.06 28.64 7.09
N VAL A 277 -4.34 29.86 7.57
CA VAL A 277 -3.26 30.75 8.07
C VAL A 277 -2.58 30.13 9.28
N VAL A 278 -3.35 29.71 10.30
CA VAL A 278 -2.77 29.12 11.52
C VAL A 278 -2.05 27.80 11.21
N THR A 279 -2.70 26.91 10.45
CA THR A 279 -2.09 25.61 10.12
C THR A 279 -0.88 25.79 9.23
N GLY A 280 -0.92 26.72 8.27
CA GLY A 280 0.18 27.00 7.36
C GLY A 280 1.45 27.47 8.10
N VAL A 281 1.28 28.41 9.02
CA VAL A 281 2.40 28.86 9.87
C VAL A 281 2.92 27.70 10.71
N LEU A 282 2.06 26.93 11.38
CA LEU A 282 2.46 25.77 12.17
C LEU A 282 3.15 24.70 11.32
N ALA A 283 2.65 24.48 10.10
CA ALA A 283 3.20 23.49 9.18
C ALA A 283 4.63 23.85 8.74
N LEU A 284 4.90 25.10 8.43
CA LEU A 284 6.24 25.53 7.99
C LEU A 284 7.19 25.75 9.16
N ALA A 285 6.71 26.31 10.29
CA ALA A 285 7.56 26.68 11.42
C ALA A 285 7.90 25.51 12.35
N ILE A 286 6.99 24.55 12.55
CA ILE A 286 7.11 23.54 13.58
C ILE A 286 6.93 22.13 13.02
N ILE A 287 5.74 21.84 12.46
CA ILE A 287 5.37 20.47 12.08
C ILE A 287 6.32 19.94 10.99
N GLY A 288 6.59 20.75 9.98
CA GLY A 288 7.44 20.39 8.86
C GLY A 288 8.88 20.07 9.28
N PRO A 289 9.61 20.99 9.93
CA PRO A 289 10.97 20.70 10.42
C PRO A 289 11.03 19.48 11.34
N VAL A 290 10.15 19.38 12.35
CA VAL A 290 10.12 18.24 13.28
C VAL A 290 9.88 16.93 12.56
N THR A 291 8.89 16.89 11.67
CA THR A 291 8.56 15.65 10.93
C THR A 291 9.60 15.31 9.86
N ARG A 292 10.29 16.31 9.28
CA ARG A 292 11.45 16.09 8.39
C ARG A 292 12.57 15.38 9.14
N HIS A 293 12.96 15.90 10.32
CA HIS A 293 13.98 15.25 11.16
C HIS A 293 13.58 13.83 11.58
N LEU A 294 12.31 13.63 11.96
CA LEU A 294 11.80 12.30 12.25
C LEU A 294 11.89 11.37 11.03
N GLY A 295 11.55 11.87 9.85
CA GLY A 295 11.69 11.13 8.60
C GLY A 295 13.14 10.74 8.29
N ILE A 296 14.09 11.63 8.51
CA ILE A 296 15.53 11.37 8.37
C ILE A 296 15.97 10.28 9.34
N LEU A 297 15.62 10.40 10.62
CA LEU A 297 15.97 9.39 11.64
C LEU A 297 15.40 8.00 11.32
N ILE A 298 14.15 7.92 10.85
CA ILE A 298 13.54 6.66 10.39
C ILE A 298 14.34 6.09 9.23
N THR A 299 14.67 6.91 8.23
CA THR A 299 15.45 6.50 7.06
C THR A 299 16.83 5.99 7.46
N GLU A 300 17.56 6.73 8.25
CA GLU A 300 18.90 6.37 8.72
C GLU A 300 18.86 5.06 9.54
N GLY A 301 17.86 4.91 10.41
CA GLY A 301 17.67 3.68 11.18
C GLY A 301 17.43 2.46 10.29
N VAL A 302 16.55 2.61 9.29
CA VAL A 302 16.26 1.51 8.33
C VAL A 302 17.48 1.23 7.47
N VAL A 303 18.13 2.23 6.89
CA VAL A 303 19.34 2.07 6.06
C VAL A 303 20.46 1.42 6.85
N THR A 304 20.73 1.90 8.06
CA THR A 304 21.77 1.35 8.94
C THR A 304 21.53 -0.13 9.24
N LEU A 305 20.28 -0.52 9.52
CA LEU A 305 19.93 -1.92 9.76
C LEU A 305 20.27 -2.80 8.54
N PHE A 306 19.93 -2.34 7.34
CA PHE A 306 20.19 -3.09 6.12
C PHE A 306 21.65 -3.05 5.69
N ASP A 307 22.40 -1.98 5.98
CA ASP A 307 23.84 -1.90 5.69
C ASP A 307 24.68 -2.75 6.66
N LEU A 308 24.31 -2.78 7.95
CA LEU A 308 25.02 -3.58 8.94
C LEU A 308 24.76 -5.10 8.80
N ALA A 309 23.55 -5.47 8.44
CA ALA A 309 23.13 -6.87 8.36
C ALA A 309 22.16 -7.13 7.19
N PRO A 310 22.60 -6.95 5.94
CA PRO A 310 21.71 -7.03 4.77
C PRO A 310 21.01 -8.38 4.64
N MET A 311 21.73 -9.46 4.96
CA MET A 311 21.17 -10.82 4.97
C MET A 311 20.05 -10.97 6.00
N VAL A 312 20.24 -10.44 7.20
CA VAL A 312 19.25 -10.51 8.29
C VAL A 312 18.05 -9.61 7.98
N GLY A 313 18.29 -8.38 7.51
CA GLY A 313 17.24 -7.45 7.11
C GLY A 313 16.37 -8.02 6.00
N GLY A 314 16.99 -8.55 4.94
CA GLY A 314 16.28 -9.20 3.84
C GLY A 314 15.49 -10.45 4.28
N ALA A 315 16.07 -11.28 5.16
CA ALA A 315 15.40 -12.46 5.69
C ALA A 315 14.15 -12.09 6.51
N ILE A 316 14.33 -11.17 7.47
CA ILE A 316 13.23 -10.72 8.35
C ILE A 316 12.12 -10.09 7.52
N PHE A 317 12.46 -9.19 6.60
CA PHE A 317 11.48 -8.54 5.76
C PHE A 317 10.71 -9.54 4.90
N GLY A 318 11.41 -10.43 4.19
CA GLY A 318 10.81 -11.43 3.33
C GLY A 318 9.93 -12.44 4.06
N LEU A 319 10.25 -12.79 5.32
CA LEU A 319 9.43 -13.65 6.17
C LEU A 319 8.19 -12.92 6.72
N LEU A 320 8.33 -11.65 7.12
CA LEU A 320 7.28 -10.94 7.84
C LEU A 320 6.31 -10.20 6.92
N TYR A 321 6.69 -9.86 5.69
CA TYR A 321 5.85 -9.04 4.82
C TYR A 321 4.47 -9.68 4.56
N ALA A 322 4.40 -10.96 4.20
CA ALA A 322 3.12 -11.61 3.97
C ALA A 322 2.25 -11.74 5.24
N PRO A 323 2.75 -12.09 6.43
CA PRO A 323 2.05 -11.91 7.70
C PRO A 323 1.52 -10.50 7.93
N LEU A 324 2.29 -9.46 7.57
CA LEU A 324 1.85 -8.07 7.68
C LEU A 324 0.74 -7.72 6.65
N VAL A 325 0.75 -8.35 5.47
CA VAL A 325 -0.37 -8.25 4.51
C VAL A 325 -1.66 -8.84 5.09
N ILE A 326 -1.59 -9.97 5.79
CA ILE A 326 -2.75 -10.60 6.43
C ILE A 326 -3.41 -9.63 7.43
N THR A 327 -2.61 -8.91 8.20
CA THR A 327 -3.10 -7.94 9.19
C THR A 327 -3.46 -6.58 8.58
N GLY A 328 -3.16 -6.34 7.30
CA GLY A 328 -3.31 -5.05 6.63
C GLY A 328 -2.23 -4.03 6.99
N MET A 329 -1.21 -4.42 7.76
CA MET A 329 -0.15 -3.52 8.22
C MET A 329 0.87 -3.16 7.12
N HIS A 330 0.93 -3.93 6.03
CA HIS A 330 1.86 -3.71 4.91
C HIS A 330 1.75 -2.32 4.26
N HIS A 331 0.59 -1.66 4.35
CA HIS A 331 0.40 -0.31 3.80
C HIS A 331 1.30 0.76 4.44
N MET A 332 1.82 0.52 5.65
CA MET A 332 2.76 1.44 6.28
C MET A 332 4.10 1.54 5.52
N PHE A 333 4.51 0.47 4.83
CA PHE A 333 5.75 0.47 4.05
C PHE A 333 5.71 1.43 2.87
N LEU A 334 4.54 1.77 2.34
CA LEU A 334 4.41 2.81 1.31
C LEU A 334 4.96 4.16 1.77
N ALA A 335 4.72 4.51 3.04
CA ALA A 335 5.26 5.74 3.61
C ALA A 335 6.79 5.67 3.74
N VAL A 336 7.33 4.51 4.14
CA VAL A 336 8.78 4.29 4.26
C VAL A 336 9.44 4.30 2.88
N ASP A 337 8.85 3.60 1.89
CA ASP A 337 9.33 3.62 0.51
C ASP A 337 9.43 5.04 -0.05
N LEU A 338 8.37 5.83 0.09
CA LEU A 338 8.33 7.20 -0.41
C LEU A 338 9.31 8.11 0.36
N GLN A 339 9.50 7.87 1.66
CA GLN A 339 10.51 8.56 2.44
C GLN A 339 11.94 8.23 1.96
N LEU A 340 12.25 6.94 1.73
CA LEU A 340 13.52 6.49 1.18
C LEU A 340 13.77 7.11 -0.20
N ILE A 341 12.79 7.07 -1.10
CA ILE A 341 12.88 7.67 -2.43
C ILE A 341 13.17 9.17 -2.34
N SER A 342 12.48 9.89 -1.44
CA SER A 342 12.65 11.34 -1.29
C SER A 342 14.01 11.74 -0.70
N THR A 343 14.59 10.92 0.17
CA THR A 343 15.85 11.23 0.87
C THR A 343 17.08 10.60 0.25
N GLN A 344 16.96 9.40 -0.33
CA GLN A 344 18.06 8.59 -0.87
C GLN A 344 18.02 8.49 -2.40
N GLY A 345 16.95 8.98 -3.05
CA GLY A 345 16.74 8.83 -4.48
C GLY A 345 16.28 7.43 -4.93
N GLY A 346 16.07 6.51 -3.99
CA GLY A 346 15.61 5.16 -4.28
C GLY A 346 15.22 4.40 -3.01
N THR A 347 14.55 3.25 -3.18
CA THR A 347 14.16 2.36 -2.08
C THR A 347 14.61 0.93 -2.36
N PHE A 348 15.05 0.23 -1.33
CA PHE A 348 15.34 -1.20 -1.34
C PHE A 348 14.17 -2.05 -0.82
N ILE A 349 13.16 -1.43 -0.21
CA ILE A 349 11.98 -2.11 0.35
C ILE A 349 11.06 -2.59 -0.77
N TRP A 350 10.75 -1.72 -1.74
CA TRP A 350 9.86 -2.05 -2.86
C TRP A 350 10.29 -3.30 -3.65
N PRO A 351 11.57 -3.48 -4.02
CA PRO A 351 12.04 -4.71 -4.65
C PRO A 351 11.74 -5.97 -3.82
N MET A 352 11.88 -5.91 -2.50
CA MET A 352 11.58 -7.04 -1.62
C MET A 352 10.08 -7.33 -1.49
N ILE A 353 9.23 -6.30 -1.58
CA ILE A 353 7.76 -6.47 -1.66
C ILE A 353 7.41 -7.30 -2.91
N VAL A 354 8.04 -7.01 -4.04
CA VAL A 354 7.84 -7.77 -5.28
C VAL A 354 8.22 -9.24 -5.11
N MET A 355 9.31 -9.55 -4.40
CA MET A 355 9.68 -10.94 -4.11
C MET A 355 8.57 -11.67 -3.34
N SER A 356 7.95 -11.02 -2.38
CA SER A 356 6.83 -11.61 -1.65
C SER A 356 5.62 -11.85 -2.57
N ASN A 357 5.30 -10.91 -3.46
CA ASN A 357 4.19 -11.06 -4.40
C ASN A 357 4.38 -12.26 -5.32
N LEU A 358 5.58 -12.38 -5.91
CA LEU A 358 5.95 -13.50 -6.78
C LEU A 358 5.93 -14.84 -6.04
N ALA A 359 6.46 -14.86 -4.83
CA ALA A 359 6.50 -16.07 -4.00
C ALA A 359 5.08 -16.58 -3.67
N GLN A 360 4.14 -15.69 -3.33
CA GLN A 360 2.74 -16.07 -3.09
C GLN A 360 2.07 -16.63 -4.36
N GLY A 361 2.31 -16.01 -5.51
CA GLY A 361 1.82 -16.49 -6.80
C GLY A 361 2.38 -17.86 -7.17
N SER A 362 3.68 -18.06 -6.97
CA SER A 362 4.37 -19.30 -7.32
C SER A 362 4.00 -20.46 -6.42
N ALA A 363 3.78 -20.21 -5.14
CA ALA A 363 3.23 -21.23 -4.24
C ALA A 363 1.81 -21.65 -4.66
N ALA A 364 0.94 -20.70 -5.03
CA ALA A 364 -0.37 -21.01 -5.57
C ALA A 364 -0.28 -21.79 -6.90
N LEU A 365 0.67 -21.44 -7.77
CA LEU A 365 0.92 -22.19 -9.01
C LEU A 365 1.37 -23.64 -8.73
N GLY A 366 2.15 -23.87 -7.67
CA GLY A 366 2.49 -25.20 -7.20
C GLY A 366 1.25 -26.02 -6.80
N VAL A 367 0.29 -25.40 -6.13
CA VAL A 367 -1.01 -26.03 -5.80
C VAL A 367 -1.79 -26.35 -7.08
N PHE A 368 -1.83 -25.44 -8.05
CA PHE A 368 -2.45 -25.69 -9.35
C PHE A 368 -1.88 -26.94 -10.03
N TYR A 369 -0.56 -27.08 -10.03
CA TYR A 369 0.12 -28.19 -10.67
C TYR A 369 -0.17 -29.53 -9.96
N MET A 370 -0.16 -29.54 -8.63
CA MET A 370 -0.30 -30.76 -7.83
C MET A 370 -1.75 -31.16 -7.54
N SER A 371 -2.72 -30.25 -7.61
CA SER A 371 -4.11 -30.55 -7.30
C SER A 371 -4.76 -31.41 -8.38
N ARG A 372 -5.61 -32.33 -7.98
CA ARG A 372 -6.48 -33.12 -8.88
C ARG A 372 -7.90 -32.57 -8.93
N ASN A 373 -8.29 -31.73 -8.01
CA ASN A 373 -9.61 -31.12 -7.94
C ASN A 373 -9.70 -29.93 -8.91
N ALA A 374 -10.68 -29.95 -9.81
CA ALA A 374 -10.89 -28.92 -10.80
C ALA A 374 -11.16 -27.53 -10.22
N ARG A 375 -11.90 -27.47 -9.09
CA ARG A 375 -12.19 -26.21 -8.37
C ARG A 375 -10.90 -25.60 -7.79
N ASP A 376 -10.09 -26.42 -7.13
CA ASP A 376 -8.82 -25.95 -6.54
C ASP A 376 -7.84 -25.52 -7.64
N LYS A 377 -7.77 -26.24 -8.77
CA LYS A 377 -6.98 -25.82 -9.93
C LYS A 377 -7.42 -24.46 -10.47
N SER A 378 -8.70 -24.29 -10.72
CA SER A 378 -9.22 -23.01 -11.23
C SER A 378 -8.92 -21.85 -10.29
N MET A 379 -9.14 -22.04 -8.99
CA MET A 379 -8.86 -21.03 -8.00
C MET A 379 -7.36 -20.73 -7.88
N ALA A 380 -6.50 -21.75 -7.88
CA ALA A 380 -5.06 -21.59 -7.76
C ALA A 380 -4.46 -20.89 -8.99
N SER A 381 -4.89 -21.21 -10.21
CA SER A 381 -4.40 -20.55 -11.44
C SER A 381 -4.76 -19.07 -11.49
N THR A 382 -6.05 -18.74 -11.28
CA THR A 382 -6.49 -17.33 -11.30
C THR A 382 -5.83 -16.50 -10.19
N SER A 383 -5.64 -17.11 -9.02
CA SER A 383 -4.97 -16.47 -7.88
C SER A 383 -3.47 -16.25 -8.12
N ALA A 384 -2.80 -17.22 -8.76
CA ALA A 384 -1.38 -17.10 -9.13
C ALA A 384 -1.18 -15.96 -10.13
N ILE A 385 -2.03 -15.89 -11.18
CA ILE A 385 -1.99 -14.79 -12.17
C ILE A 385 -2.19 -13.44 -11.46
N SER A 386 -3.19 -13.33 -10.58
CA SER A 386 -3.45 -12.12 -9.81
C SER A 386 -2.22 -11.67 -9.00
N ALA A 387 -1.54 -12.61 -8.33
CA ALA A 387 -0.35 -12.32 -7.51
C ALA A 387 0.85 -11.91 -8.37
N TYR A 388 1.02 -12.50 -9.56
CA TYR A 388 2.04 -12.08 -10.52
C TYR A 388 1.82 -10.66 -11.07
N PHE A 389 0.62 -10.12 -10.95
CA PHE A 389 0.31 -8.70 -11.21
C PHE A 389 0.20 -7.86 -9.93
N GLY A 390 0.72 -8.35 -8.81
CA GLY A 390 0.86 -7.60 -7.56
C GLY A 390 -0.34 -7.66 -6.63
N ILE A 391 -1.41 -8.40 -6.97
CA ILE A 391 -2.61 -8.57 -6.12
C ILE A 391 -2.55 -9.94 -5.46
N THR A 392 -1.99 -10.00 -4.26
CA THR A 392 -1.64 -11.25 -3.57
C THR A 392 -2.76 -11.86 -2.74
N GLU A 393 -3.78 -11.10 -2.40
CA GLU A 393 -4.83 -11.54 -1.49
C GLU A 393 -5.59 -12.81 -1.98
N PRO A 394 -5.93 -12.97 -3.26
CA PRO A 394 -6.55 -14.21 -3.72
C PRO A 394 -5.64 -15.43 -3.57
N ALA A 395 -4.33 -15.28 -3.86
CA ALA A 395 -3.37 -16.36 -3.68
C ALA A 395 -3.18 -16.70 -2.19
N MET A 396 -3.04 -15.69 -1.36
CA MET A 396 -2.78 -15.85 0.06
C MET A 396 -3.96 -16.45 0.81
N PHE A 397 -5.16 -15.82 0.70
CA PHE A 397 -6.33 -16.26 1.45
C PHE A 397 -7.08 -17.41 0.79
N GLY A 398 -7.19 -17.41 -0.55
CA GLY A 398 -7.92 -18.43 -1.29
C GLY A 398 -7.16 -19.76 -1.38
N VAL A 399 -5.83 -19.72 -1.41
CA VAL A 399 -5.00 -20.91 -1.68
C VAL A 399 -4.00 -21.16 -0.56
N ASN A 400 -3.02 -20.28 -0.37
CA ASN A 400 -1.83 -20.59 0.41
C ASN A 400 -2.12 -20.80 1.90
N LEU A 401 -2.94 -19.96 2.52
CA LEU A 401 -3.36 -20.12 3.92
C LEU A 401 -4.32 -21.29 4.10
N ARG A 402 -5.19 -21.55 3.11
CA ARG A 402 -6.12 -22.69 3.16
C ARG A 402 -5.39 -24.03 3.23
N PHE A 403 -4.34 -24.20 2.42
CA PHE A 403 -3.53 -25.42 2.39
C PHE A 403 -2.34 -25.38 3.37
N LYS A 404 -2.02 -24.22 3.97
CA LYS A 404 -0.95 -23.93 4.94
C LYS A 404 0.48 -24.12 4.38
N PHE A 405 0.85 -25.29 3.88
CA PHE A 405 2.21 -25.56 3.40
C PHE A 405 2.66 -24.64 2.25
N PRO A 406 1.79 -24.23 1.28
CA PRO A 406 2.20 -23.27 0.26
C PRO A 406 2.53 -21.90 0.84
N PHE A 407 1.84 -21.50 1.93
CA PHE A 407 2.13 -20.25 2.62
C PHE A 407 3.56 -20.24 3.20
N TYR A 408 3.97 -21.33 3.87
CA TYR A 408 5.33 -21.43 4.39
C TYR A 408 6.37 -21.50 3.27
N ALA A 409 6.07 -22.19 2.16
CA ALA A 409 6.93 -22.21 0.97
C ALA A 409 7.09 -20.80 0.38
N ALA A 410 6.00 -20.01 0.32
CA ALA A 410 6.04 -18.63 -0.12
C ALA A 410 6.87 -17.74 0.80
N LEU A 411 6.76 -17.89 2.13
CA LEU A 411 7.59 -17.14 3.08
C LEU A 411 9.08 -17.41 2.86
N LEU A 412 9.47 -18.67 2.69
CA LEU A 412 10.86 -19.05 2.43
C LEU A 412 11.37 -18.51 1.10
N GLY A 413 10.57 -18.60 0.03
CA GLY A 413 10.95 -18.06 -1.28
C GLY A 413 11.08 -16.54 -1.26
N SER A 414 10.17 -15.85 -0.58
CA SER A 414 10.23 -14.41 -0.34
C SER A 414 11.49 -14.02 0.43
N ALA A 415 11.80 -14.75 1.51
CA ALA A 415 12.99 -14.50 2.32
C ALA A 415 14.28 -14.67 1.52
N LEU A 416 14.43 -15.78 0.77
CA LEU A 416 15.62 -16.02 -0.05
C LEU A 416 15.79 -14.98 -1.16
N GLY A 417 14.70 -14.62 -1.85
CA GLY A 417 14.71 -13.54 -2.83
C GLY A 417 15.12 -12.20 -2.20
N SER A 418 14.53 -11.86 -1.05
CA SER A 418 14.83 -10.61 -0.33
C SER A 418 16.26 -10.57 0.21
N ILE A 419 16.79 -11.68 0.72
CA ILE A 419 18.22 -11.81 1.10
C ILE A 419 19.11 -11.51 -0.10
N PHE A 420 18.83 -12.16 -1.24
CA PHE A 420 19.61 -11.96 -2.45
C PHE A 420 19.60 -10.49 -2.91
N LEU A 421 18.43 -9.85 -2.93
CA LEU A 421 18.30 -8.44 -3.31
C LEU A 421 19.02 -7.50 -2.33
N SER A 422 18.90 -7.76 -1.04
CA SER A 422 19.55 -6.96 -0.01
C SER A 422 21.08 -7.03 -0.09
N LEU A 423 21.64 -8.25 -0.28
CA LEU A 423 23.08 -8.45 -0.45
C LEU A 423 23.64 -7.74 -1.71
N ASN A 424 22.84 -7.65 -2.77
CA ASN A 424 23.21 -6.98 -4.01
C ASN A 424 22.76 -5.50 -4.05
N LYS A 425 22.26 -4.94 -2.95
CA LYS A 425 21.83 -3.54 -2.81
C LYS A 425 20.88 -3.10 -3.93
N VAL A 426 19.95 -3.99 -4.32
CA VAL A 426 18.99 -3.72 -5.39
C VAL A 426 18.01 -2.63 -4.96
N GLN A 427 17.84 -1.62 -5.81
CA GLN A 427 16.98 -0.46 -5.52
C GLN A 427 15.92 -0.25 -6.61
N ALA A 428 14.79 0.32 -6.19
CA ALA A 428 13.77 0.88 -7.07
C ALA A 428 13.78 2.40 -6.97
N SER A 429 13.58 3.07 -8.10
CA SER A 429 13.50 4.54 -8.18
C SER A 429 12.08 5.06 -7.88
N ALA A 430 11.10 4.19 -7.91
CA ALA A 430 9.70 4.52 -7.69
C ALA A 430 8.91 3.33 -7.14
N ILE A 431 7.75 3.63 -6.56
CA ILE A 431 6.73 2.63 -6.27
C ILE A 431 5.94 2.43 -7.56
N GLY A 432 5.84 1.18 -8.02
CA GLY A 432 5.12 0.82 -9.24
C GLY A 432 4.04 -0.22 -9.02
N VAL A 433 3.87 -1.09 -10.01
CA VAL A 433 3.03 -2.28 -9.89
C VAL A 433 3.86 -3.40 -9.25
N GLY A 434 3.29 -4.12 -8.30
CA GLY A 434 3.91 -5.32 -7.73
C GLY A 434 3.96 -6.48 -8.73
N GLY A 435 4.58 -7.58 -8.34
CA GLY A 435 4.67 -8.77 -9.17
C GLY A 435 5.64 -8.63 -10.36
N LEU A 436 5.35 -9.34 -11.47
CA LEU A 436 6.21 -9.33 -12.66
C LEU A 436 6.48 -7.93 -13.23
N PRO A 437 5.47 -7.04 -13.37
CA PRO A 437 5.72 -5.70 -13.88
C PRO A 437 6.61 -4.83 -12.98
N GLY A 438 6.88 -5.27 -11.74
CA GLY A 438 7.69 -4.53 -10.77
C GLY A 438 9.11 -4.21 -11.26
N PHE A 439 9.64 -4.96 -12.24
CA PHE A 439 10.96 -4.69 -12.81
C PHE A 439 11.06 -3.29 -13.46
N ILE A 440 9.95 -2.72 -13.91
CA ILE A 440 9.90 -1.38 -14.53
C ILE A 440 10.30 -0.30 -13.51
N SER A 441 10.05 -0.51 -12.22
CA SER A 441 10.37 0.44 -11.16
C SER A 441 11.82 0.35 -10.67
N ILE A 442 12.58 -0.66 -11.11
CA ILE A 442 13.94 -0.93 -10.66
C ILE A 442 14.93 0.01 -11.37
N VAL A 443 15.91 0.51 -10.63
CA VAL A 443 17.00 1.29 -11.23
C VAL A 443 17.75 0.43 -12.24
N PRO A 444 18.11 0.95 -13.42
CA PRO A 444 18.65 0.16 -14.52
C PRO A 444 19.84 -0.73 -14.16
N GLN A 445 20.74 -0.24 -13.30
CA GLN A 445 21.93 -0.96 -12.85
C GLN A 445 21.61 -2.20 -12.01
N SER A 446 20.44 -2.21 -11.38
CA SER A 446 19.98 -3.30 -10.50
C SER A 446 19.09 -4.33 -11.19
N ILE A 447 18.68 -4.10 -12.45
CA ILE A 447 17.68 -4.96 -13.14
C ILE A 447 18.18 -6.42 -13.24
N ALA A 448 19.44 -6.64 -13.61
CA ALA A 448 19.96 -8.00 -13.73
C ALA A 448 19.87 -8.78 -12.42
N MET A 449 20.29 -8.17 -11.30
CA MET A 449 20.22 -8.79 -9.98
C MET A 449 18.76 -8.93 -9.51
N PHE A 450 17.91 -7.98 -9.85
CA PHE A 450 16.49 -8.08 -9.56
C PHE A 450 15.83 -9.27 -10.26
N VAL A 451 16.12 -9.48 -11.54
CA VAL A 451 15.61 -10.64 -12.31
C VAL A 451 16.05 -11.96 -11.70
N ILE A 452 17.31 -12.07 -11.24
CA ILE A 452 17.80 -13.27 -10.52
C ILE A 452 16.99 -13.48 -9.22
N GLY A 453 16.75 -12.40 -8.46
CA GLY A 453 15.89 -12.43 -7.28
C GLY A 453 14.47 -12.90 -7.59
N MET A 454 13.89 -12.42 -8.71
CA MET A 454 12.58 -12.87 -9.19
C MET A 454 12.57 -14.38 -9.49
N VAL A 455 13.61 -14.89 -10.16
CA VAL A 455 13.73 -16.33 -10.43
C VAL A 455 13.76 -17.12 -9.13
N ILE A 456 14.53 -16.68 -8.13
CA ILE A 456 14.57 -17.31 -6.80
C ILE A 456 13.16 -17.30 -6.17
N ALA A 457 12.49 -16.15 -6.15
CA ALA A 457 11.17 -15.98 -5.57
C ALA A 457 10.05 -16.74 -6.32
N ILE A 458 10.29 -17.13 -7.57
CA ILE A 458 9.38 -17.95 -8.37
C ILE A 458 9.69 -19.45 -8.19
N VAL A 459 10.93 -19.84 -8.38
CA VAL A 459 11.32 -21.26 -8.44
C VAL A 459 11.23 -21.91 -7.05
N VAL A 460 11.76 -21.25 -6.02
CA VAL A 460 11.84 -21.85 -4.67
C VAL A 460 10.45 -22.18 -4.11
N PRO A 461 9.47 -21.27 -4.06
CA PRO A 461 8.14 -21.59 -3.53
C PRO A 461 7.41 -22.65 -4.36
N PHE A 462 7.56 -22.62 -5.69
CA PHE A 462 6.97 -23.61 -6.57
C PHE A 462 7.50 -25.02 -6.28
N VAL A 463 8.82 -25.17 -6.26
CA VAL A 463 9.48 -26.47 -6.01
C VAL A 463 9.17 -26.98 -4.60
N LEU A 464 9.26 -26.11 -3.59
CA LEU A 464 8.92 -26.47 -2.22
C LEU A 464 7.46 -26.88 -2.08
N THR A 465 6.53 -26.17 -2.71
CA THR A 465 5.11 -26.51 -2.68
C THR A 465 4.86 -27.87 -3.33
N CYS A 466 5.44 -28.14 -4.49
CA CYS A 466 5.34 -29.43 -5.17
C CYS A 466 5.99 -30.56 -4.31
N GLY A 467 7.18 -30.34 -3.77
CA GLY A 467 7.89 -31.33 -2.95
C GLY A 467 7.19 -31.66 -1.63
N LEU A 468 6.66 -30.65 -0.94
CA LEU A 468 5.89 -30.85 0.29
C LEU A 468 4.56 -31.56 0.01
N SER A 469 3.87 -31.21 -1.09
CA SER A 469 2.66 -31.88 -1.53
C SER A 469 2.87 -33.37 -1.77
N MET A 470 3.98 -33.76 -2.41
CA MET A 470 4.31 -35.18 -2.64
C MET A 470 4.51 -35.96 -1.34
N LYS A 471 5.00 -35.31 -0.26
CA LYS A 471 5.16 -35.95 1.06
C LYS A 471 3.82 -36.06 1.82
N ILE A 472 2.90 -35.13 1.62
CA ILE A 472 1.61 -35.07 2.32
C ILE A 472 0.56 -35.95 1.63
N VAL A 473 0.64 -36.12 0.31
CA VAL A 473 -0.27 -36.93 -0.53
C VAL A 473 0.13 -38.42 -0.54
N ARG A 474 0.94 -38.93 0.38
CA ARG A 474 1.10 -40.38 0.56
C ARG A 474 -0.21 -41.01 1.06
N PRO A 475 -0.52 -42.26 0.65
CA PRO A 475 -1.87 -42.83 0.70
C PRO A 475 -2.42 -42.91 2.13
N GLY A 476 -3.47 -42.11 2.40
CA GLY A 476 -4.19 -42.08 3.68
C GLY A 476 -4.80 -40.74 4.03
N TYR A 477 -4.33 -39.63 3.51
CA TYR A 477 -4.92 -38.31 3.75
C TYR A 477 -5.90 -37.94 2.62
N ARG A 478 -7.14 -38.37 2.76
CA ARG A 478 -8.27 -37.72 2.03
C ARG A 478 -8.41 -36.32 2.64
N VAL A 479 -8.00 -35.29 1.87
CA VAL A 479 -8.44 -33.93 2.13
C VAL A 479 -9.94 -33.95 1.87
N ALA A 480 -10.73 -33.99 2.95
CA ALA A 480 -12.16 -33.83 2.93
C ALA A 480 -12.55 -32.42 2.51
#